data_45ffd4a12352f24f225b8acb5bcb0bbd
#
_entry.id   45ffd4a12352f24f225b8acb5bcb0bbd
#
_cell.length_a   1.000
_cell.length_b   1.000
_cell.length_c   1.000
_cell.angle_alpha   90.00
_cell.angle_beta   90.00
_cell.angle_gamma   90.00
#
_symmetry.space_group_name_H-M   'P 1'
#
loop_
_entity.id
_entity.type
_entity.pdbx_description
1 polymer ?
#
loop_
_entity_poly.entity_id
_entity_poly.type
_entity_poly.pdbx_seq_one_letter_code
_entity_poly.pdbx_strand_id
1 'polypeptide(L)'
;MRLNLLSLKLASQSIHDPRVDRTKKHNLADMVAIAVYSVICGADGWEDIEFIALDRFDFLNKCLDLKNGIPSHDTFRRVFSRLNENQLTLALNTWTHELHDSFKGKTIAIDGKTLRHSFDTAAEKSPLHSITAYVTDMGLVLSQICGYDKESEINQDVELLKTIDIRGAVVTVDAIGCQKHIASQITKGNNADYILACK
;
A
#
# COMPACT_ATOMS: atom_id res chain seq x y z
N MET A 1 -8.58 16.37 -1.52
CA MET A 1 -8.33 15.27 -0.56
C MET A 1 -7.57 15.84 0.63
N ARG A 2 -8.10 15.76 1.85
CA ARG A 2 -7.33 16.15 3.05
C ARG A 2 -6.61 14.90 3.56
N LEU A 3 -5.30 14.88 3.51
CA LEU A 3 -4.50 13.81 4.09
C LEU A 3 -4.76 13.79 5.60
N ASN A 4 -5.39 12.74 6.11
CA ASN A 4 -5.64 12.61 7.54
C ASN A 4 -4.54 11.75 8.17
N LEU A 5 -3.46 12.41 8.62
CA LEU A 5 -2.34 11.73 9.29
C LEU A 5 -2.76 11.02 10.57
N LEU A 6 -3.80 11.53 11.26
CA LEU A 6 -4.28 10.90 12.48
C LEU A 6 -4.94 9.55 12.20
N SER A 7 -5.74 9.43 11.13
CA SER A 7 -6.33 8.14 10.74
C SER A 7 -5.26 7.14 10.29
N LEU A 8 -4.22 7.59 9.58
CA LEU A 8 -3.08 6.73 9.23
C LEU A 8 -2.34 6.25 10.48
N LYS A 9 -2.10 7.14 11.46
CA LYS A 9 -1.51 6.77 12.74
C LYS A 9 -2.38 5.72 13.46
N LEU A 10 -3.69 5.90 13.51
CA LEU A 10 -4.62 4.95 14.14
C LEU A 10 -4.58 3.58 13.45
N ALA A 11 -4.67 3.53 12.13
CA ALA A 11 -4.57 2.29 11.36
C ALA A 11 -3.22 1.57 11.60
N SER A 12 -2.14 2.35 11.75
CA SER A 12 -0.79 1.81 11.99
C SER A 12 -0.55 1.28 13.40
N GLN A 13 -1.45 1.53 14.37
CA GLN A 13 -1.32 0.99 15.74
C GLN A 13 -1.45 -0.54 15.80
N SER A 14 -2.06 -1.16 14.80
CA SER A 14 -2.17 -2.62 14.69
C SER A 14 -0.86 -3.31 14.30
N ILE A 15 0.14 -2.57 13.83
CA ILE A 15 1.43 -3.12 13.40
C ILE A 15 2.25 -3.50 14.62
N HIS A 16 2.71 -4.75 14.66
CA HIS A 16 3.63 -5.20 15.70
C HIS A 16 4.99 -4.50 15.60
N ASP A 17 5.41 -3.87 16.69
CA ASP A 17 6.72 -3.20 16.76
C ASP A 17 7.83 -4.22 17.06
N PRO A 18 8.73 -4.50 16.08
CA PRO A 18 9.76 -5.51 16.24
C PRO A 18 10.92 -5.10 17.16
N ARG A 19 10.91 -3.86 17.68
CA ARG A 19 11.97 -3.34 18.54
C ARG A 19 11.76 -3.77 19.98
N VAL A 20 12.89 -3.94 20.71
CA VAL A 20 12.85 -4.09 22.20
C VAL A 20 12.48 -2.76 22.85
N ASP A 21 11.73 -2.80 23.94
CA ASP A 21 11.15 -1.60 24.58
C ASP A 21 12.17 -0.51 24.91
N ARG A 22 13.36 -0.89 25.41
CA ARG A 22 14.42 0.07 25.75
C ARG A 22 14.95 0.89 24.55
N THR A 23 14.64 0.48 23.31
CA THR A 23 15.08 1.16 22.09
C THR A 23 13.96 1.91 21.37
N LYS A 24 12.74 1.90 21.91
CA LYS A 24 11.55 2.55 21.34
C LYS A 24 11.51 4.05 21.69
N LYS A 25 12.51 4.81 21.22
CA LYS A 25 12.52 6.27 21.42
C LYS A 25 11.36 6.98 20.71
N HIS A 26 10.99 6.50 19.53
CA HIS A 26 9.91 7.04 18.69
C HIS A 26 8.80 6.00 18.56
N ASN A 27 7.53 6.45 18.57
CA ASN A 27 6.37 5.58 18.38
C ASN A 27 6.35 5.04 16.94
N LEU A 28 6.05 3.74 16.75
CA LEU A 28 6.04 3.12 15.43
C LEU A 28 4.97 3.72 14.51
N ALA A 29 3.76 3.93 15.03
CA ALA A 29 2.67 4.48 14.23
C ALA A 29 2.97 5.91 13.75
N ASP A 30 3.66 6.72 14.57
CA ASP A 30 4.13 8.03 14.13
C ASP A 30 5.20 7.92 13.05
N MET A 31 6.12 6.96 13.17
CA MET A 31 7.15 6.72 12.15
C MET A 31 6.51 6.31 10.81
N VAL A 32 5.51 5.44 10.82
CA VAL A 32 4.77 5.05 9.59
C VAL A 32 4.06 6.26 8.99
N ALA A 33 3.38 7.06 9.81
CA ALA A 33 2.70 8.26 9.33
C ALA A 33 3.66 9.28 8.72
N ILE A 34 4.83 9.51 9.32
CA ILE A 34 5.88 10.38 8.78
C ILE A 34 6.39 9.85 7.45
N ALA A 35 6.74 8.56 7.37
CA ALA A 35 7.28 7.96 6.17
C ALA A 35 6.30 8.08 4.98
N VAL A 36 5.03 7.71 5.20
CA VAL A 36 3.99 7.81 4.16
C VAL A 36 3.76 9.27 3.74
N TYR A 37 3.70 10.21 4.71
CA TYR A 37 3.58 11.62 4.40
C TYR A 37 4.74 12.12 3.52
N SER A 38 5.98 11.77 3.88
CA SER A 38 7.17 12.19 3.15
C SER A 38 7.22 11.60 1.74
N VAL A 39 6.82 10.33 1.56
CA VAL A 39 6.71 9.70 0.23
C VAL A 39 5.66 10.43 -0.63
N ILE A 40 4.51 10.79 -0.07
CA ILE A 40 3.49 11.57 -0.78
C ILE A 40 4.03 12.98 -1.16
N CYS A 41 4.93 13.54 -0.35
CA CYS A 41 5.61 14.79 -0.64
C CYS A 41 6.81 14.66 -1.61
N GLY A 42 7.10 13.45 -2.11
CA GLY A 42 8.13 13.20 -3.12
C GLY A 42 9.45 12.64 -2.58
N ALA A 43 9.47 12.06 -1.38
CA ALA A 43 10.66 11.36 -0.88
C ALA A 43 10.94 10.08 -1.67
N ASP A 44 12.16 9.92 -2.18
CA ASP A 44 12.62 8.73 -2.90
C ASP A 44 13.47 7.78 -2.02
N GLY A 45 13.94 8.26 -0.86
CA GLY A 45 14.80 7.50 0.04
C GLY A 45 14.62 7.87 1.51
N TRP A 46 15.35 7.17 2.38
CA TRP A 46 15.26 7.40 3.84
C TRP A 46 15.80 8.76 4.24
N GLU A 47 16.80 9.26 3.54
CA GLU A 47 17.39 10.59 3.73
C GLU A 47 16.38 11.69 3.41
N ASP A 48 15.62 11.51 2.32
CA ASP A 48 14.56 12.47 1.94
C ASP A 48 13.42 12.45 2.93
N ILE A 49 13.07 11.27 3.47
CA ILE A 49 12.03 11.15 4.52
C ILE A 49 12.44 11.97 5.75
N GLU A 50 13.68 11.84 6.22
CA GLU A 50 14.20 12.63 7.35
C GLU A 50 14.18 14.13 7.01
N PHE A 51 14.69 14.51 5.84
CA PHE A 51 14.76 15.90 5.39
C PHE A 51 13.37 16.55 5.34
N ILE A 52 12.42 15.92 4.65
CA ILE A 52 11.04 16.44 4.52
C ILE A 52 10.36 16.49 5.90
N ALA A 53 10.56 15.48 6.73
CA ALA A 53 9.97 15.45 8.07
C ALA A 53 10.52 16.57 8.97
N LEU A 54 11.81 16.90 8.86
CA LEU A 54 12.42 18.01 9.58
C LEU A 54 11.90 19.36 9.08
N ASP A 55 11.79 19.53 7.74
CA ASP A 55 11.24 20.77 7.13
C ASP A 55 9.77 20.98 7.54
N ARG A 56 9.01 19.91 7.73
CA ARG A 56 7.58 19.94 8.08
C ARG A 56 7.30 19.64 9.54
N PHE A 57 8.30 19.75 10.42
CA PHE A 57 8.19 19.38 11.83
C PHE A 57 6.99 20.02 12.52
N ASP A 58 6.80 21.32 12.38
CA ASP A 58 5.70 22.04 13.05
C ASP A 58 4.31 21.55 12.63
N PHE A 59 4.16 21.18 11.36
CA PHE A 59 2.93 20.58 10.86
C PHE A 59 2.73 19.18 11.41
N LEU A 60 3.75 18.32 11.32
CA LEU A 60 3.69 16.94 11.78
C LEU A 60 3.46 16.86 13.29
N ASN A 61 4.10 17.73 14.08
CA ASN A 61 3.95 17.76 15.53
C ASN A 61 2.56 18.19 16.03
N LYS A 62 1.75 18.84 15.17
CA LYS A 62 0.34 19.13 15.46
C LYS A 62 -0.56 17.91 15.33
N CYS A 63 -0.16 16.91 14.55
CA CYS A 63 -0.94 15.72 14.23
C CYS A 63 -0.43 14.46 14.94
N LEU A 64 0.87 14.44 15.29
CA LEU A 64 1.58 13.29 15.82
C LEU A 64 2.21 13.63 17.18
N ASP A 65 2.59 12.61 17.96
CA ASP A 65 3.27 12.81 19.26
C ASP A 65 4.79 12.74 19.10
N LEU A 66 5.40 13.85 18.65
CA LEU A 66 6.82 13.90 18.31
C LEU A 66 7.70 14.42 19.45
N LYS A 67 7.42 14.00 20.69
CA LYS A 67 8.19 14.43 21.89
C LYS A 67 9.70 14.24 21.77
N ASN A 68 10.14 13.27 21.00
CA ASN A 68 11.56 12.96 20.78
C ASN A 68 12.10 13.48 19.44
N GLY A 69 11.37 14.39 18.78
CA GLY A 69 11.72 14.90 17.46
C GLY A 69 11.49 13.89 16.32
N ILE A 70 12.12 14.13 15.18
CA ILE A 70 12.08 13.24 14.01
C ILE A 70 13.12 12.13 14.15
N PRO A 71 12.79 10.88 13.83
CA PRO A 71 13.76 9.80 13.71
C PRO A 71 14.76 10.07 12.59
N SER A 72 16.03 9.68 12.75
CA SER A 72 17.01 9.74 11.69
C SER A 72 16.71 8.73 10.58
N HIS A 73 17.20 9.00 9.35
CA HIS A 73 17.09 8.09 8.20
C HIS A 73 17.54 6.65 8.53
N ASP A 74 18.63 6.48 9.28
CA ASP A 74 19.08 5.17 9.75
C ASP A 74 18.08 4.49 10.68
N THR A 75 17.37 5.26 11.50
CA THR A 75 16.32 4.72 12.37
C THR A 75 15.14 4.25 11.55
N PHE A 76 14.68 5.04 10.57
CA PHE A 76 13.66 4.62 9.63
C PHE A 76 14.06 3.33 8.92
N ARG A 77 15.23 3.29 8.27
CA ARG A 77 15.72 2.12 7.55
C ARG A 77 15.74 0.86 8.41
N ARG A 78 16.31 0.92 9.63
CA ARG A 78 16.39 -0.23 10.54
C ARG A 78 15.04 -0.72 11.04
N VAL A 79 14.10 0.18 11.25
CA VAL A 79 12.76 -0.21 11.72
C VAL A 79 11.97 -0.82 10.58
N PHE A 80 11.88 -0.15 9.43
CA PHE A 80 11.11 -0.61 8.29
C PHE A 80 11.65 -1.93 7.71
N SER A 81 12.95 -2.18 7.73
CA SER A 81 13.53 -3.47 7.29
C SER A 81 13.13 -4.68 8.15
N ARG A 82 12.52 -4.46 9.31
CA ARG A 82 12.08 -5.51 10.26
C ARG A 82 10.57 -5.59 10.39
N LEU A 83 9.83 -4.69 9.76
CA LEU A 83 8.37 -4.72 9.80
C LEU A 83 7.83 -5.94 9.06
N ASN A 84 6.72 -6.45 9.56
CA ASN A 84 5.95 -7.42 8.80
C ASN A 84 5.20 -6.70 7.67
N GLU A 85 5.56 -7.02 6.43
CA GLU A 85 5.01 -6.38 5.24
C GLU A 85 3.49 -6.55 5.12
N ASN A 86 2.94 -7.72 5.52
CA ASN A 86 1.51 -7.97 5.47
C ASN A 86 0.75 -7.06 6.45
N GLN A 87 1.31 -6.81 7.65
CA GLN A 87 0.71 -5.91 8.63
C GLN A 87 0.77 -4.47 8.17
N LEU A 88 1.88 -4.04 7.55
CA LEU A 88 2.02 -2.71 6.97
C LEU A 88 1.03 -2.50 5.83
N THR A 89 0.93 -3.46 4.92
CA THR A 89 -0.02 -3.43 3.80
C THR A 89 -1.46 -3.37 4.31
N LEU A 90 -1.82 -4.18 5.30
CA LEU A 90 -3.16 -4.16 5.90
C LEU A 90 -3.49 -2.81 6.53
N ALA A 91 -2.54 -2.21 7.27
CA ALA A 91 -2.74 -0.89 7.87
C ALA A 91 -2.93 0.21 6.82
N LEU A 92 -2.13 0.18 5.74
CA LEU A 92 -2.27 1.12 4.63
C LEU A 92 -3.59 0.93 3.89
N ASN A 93 -4.02 -0.31 3.62
CA ASN A 93 -5.32 -0.59 3.02
C ASN A 93 -6.47 -0.09 3.90
N THR A 94 -6.42 -0.35 5.21
CA THR A 94 -7.42 0.16 6.16
C THR A 94 -7.51 1.69 6.09
N TRP A 95 -6.37 2.36 6.10
CA TRP A 95 -6.32 3.82 6.00
C TRP A 95 -6.85 4.34 4.67
N THR A 96 -6.50 3.72 3.54
CA THR A 96 -7.01 4.14 2.22
C THR A 96 -8.50 3.95 2.08
N HIS A 97 -9.07 2.90 2.68
CA HIS A 97 -10.52 2.70 2.75
C HIS A 97 -11.23 3.82 3.54
N GLU A 98 -10.62 4.32 4.62
CA GLU A 98 -11.17 5.44 5.40
C GLU A 98 -11.12 6.79 4.67
N LEU A 99 -10.23 6.93 3.67
CA LEU A 99 -10.11 8.18 2.89
C LEU A 99 -11.31 8.42 1.96
N HIS A 100 -12.08 7.39 1.68
CA HIS A 100 -13.20 7.44 0.74
C HIS A 100 -14.42 6.68 1.26
N ASP A 101 -15.53 7.41 1.37
CA ASP A 101 -16.83 6.84 1.73
C ASP A 101 -17.33 5.85 0.67
N SER A 102 -16.84 5.93 -0.57
CA SER A 102 -17.25 5.04 -1.66
C SER A 102 -16.38 5.23 -2.91
N PHE A 103 -16.06 4.12 -3.58
CA PHE A 103 -15.50 4.11 -4.94
C PHE A 103 -16.58 4.02 -6.02
N LYS A 104 -17.84 4.25 -5.67
CA LYS A 104 -18.98 4.21 -6.61
C LYS A 104 -18.77 5.15 -7.79
N GLY A 105 -18.87 4.59 -9.01
CA GLY A 105 -18.66 5.32 -10.26
C GLY A 105 -17.18 5.66 -10.55
N LYS A 106 -16.23 5.17 -9.76
CA LYS A 106 -14.79 5.34 -10.02
C LYS A 106 -14.26 4.19 -10.86
N THR A 107 -13.21 4.47 -11.65
CA THR A 107 -12.51 3.44 -12.41
C THR A 107 -11.32 2.93 -11.61
N ILE A 108 -11.26 1.61 -11.43
CA ILE A 108 -10.17 0.91 -10.75
C ILE A 108 -9.47 0.04 -11.78
N ALA A 109 -8.22 0.38 -12.09
CA ALA A 109 -7.38 -0.42 -12.97
C ALA A 109 -6.61 -1.47 -12.17
N ILE A 110 -6.67 -2.72 -12.62
CA ILE A 110 -5.82 -3.81 -12.11
C ILE A 110 -4.73 -4.04 -13.16
N ASP A 111 -3.48 -3.90 -12.73
CA ASP A 111 -2.29 -4.05 -13.58
C ASP A 111 -1.26 -4.95 -12.91
N GLY A 112 -0.80 -5.96 -13.63
CA GLY A 112 0.25 -6.87 -13.21
C GLY A 112 1.60 -6.46 -13.80
N LYS A 113 2.63 -6.35 -12.97
CA LYS A 113 4.00 -6.05 -13.40
C LYS A 113 5.01 -7.06 -12.87
N THR A 114 5.88 -7.55 -13.76
CA THR A 114 7.08 -8.27 -13.34
C THR A 114 8.15 -7.26 -12.96
N LEU A 115 8.58 -7.28 -11.71
CA LEU A 115 9.65 -6.41 -11.22
C LEU A 115 10.99 -6.88 -11.78
N ARG A 116 11.54 -6.12 -12.72
CA ARG A 116 12.86 -6.38 -13.28
C ARG A 116 13.92 -6.28 -12.17
N HIS A 117 14.93 -7.16 -12.21
CA HIS A 117 16.00 -7.24 -11.20
C HIS A 117 15.59 -7.75 -9.81
N SER A 118 14.38 -8.31 -9.64
CA SER A 118 13.94 -8.95 -8.40
C SER A 118 14.25 -10.45 -8.33
N PHE A 119 14.89 -11.01 -9.36
CA PHE A 119 15.32 -12.41 -9.37
C PHE A 119 16.67 -12.57 -8.64
N ASP A 120 16.81 -13.66 -7.91
CA ASP A 120 18.07 -14.05 -7.28
C ASP A 120 18.51 -15.39 -7.90
N THR A 121 19.47 -15.29 -8.83
CA THR A 121 20.02 -16.47 -9.53
C THR A 121 20.75 -17.42 -8.60
N ALA A 122 21.29 -16.93 -7.48
CA ALA A 122 21.98 -17.76 -6.48
C ALA A 122 21.00 -18.55 -5.59
N ALA A 123 19.78 -18.04 -5.44
CA ALA A 123 18.71 -18.67 -4.65
C ALA A 123 17.62 -19.33 -5.50
N GLU A 124 17.82 -19.44 -6.82
CA GLU A 124 16.84 -19.98 -7.81
C GLU A 124 15.44 -19.33 -7.70
N LYS A 125 15.36 -18.06 -7.28
CA LYS A 125 14.09 -17.36 -7.14
C LYS A 125 13.68 -16.72 -8.47
N SER A 126 12.44 -16.98 -8.87
CA SER A 126 11.78 -16.32 -9.99
C SER A 126 11.63 -14.81 -9.76
N PRO A 127 11.49 -14.00 -10.82
CA PRO A 127 11.18 -12.58 -10.69
C PRO A 127 9.90 -12.37 -9.88
N LEU A 128 9.89 -11.34 -9.05
CA LEU A 128 8.71 -10.95 -8.29
C LEU A 128 7.65 -10.35 -9.23
N HIS A 129 6.44 -10.89 -9.19
CA HIS A 129 5.26 -10.34 -9.85
C HIS A 129 4.48 -9.49 -8.86
N SER A 130 4.08 -8.31 -9.27
CA SER A 130 3.28 -7.39 -8.45
C SER A 130 1.99 -7.09 -9.19
N ILE A 131 0.85 -7.33 -8.54
CA ILE A 131 -0.48 -6.95 -9.02
C ILE A 131 -0.98 -5.80 -8.17
N THR A 132 -1.43 -4.74 -8.82
CA THR A 132 -1.82 -3.48 -8.16
C THR A 132 -3.22 -3.10 -8.58
N ALA A 133 -4.08 -2.74 -7.61
CA ALA A 133 -5.35 -2.09 -7.85
C ALA A 133 -5.19 -0.56 -7.69
N TYR A 134 -5.48 0.18 -8.73
CA TYR A 134 -5.22 1.62 -8.83
C TYR A 134 -6.47 2.38 -9.23
N VAL A 135 -6.88 3.38 -8.44
CA VAL A 135 -7.99 4.29 -8.78
C VAL A 135 -7.48 5.36 -9.72
N THR A 136 -7.86 5.28 -11.01
CA THR A 136 -7.31 6.12 -12.08
C THR A 136 -7.61 7.60 -11.87
N ASP A 137 -8.84 7.94 -11.47
CA ASP A 137 -9.30 9.31 -11.28
C ASP A 137 -8.61 10.01 -10.10
N MET A 138 -8.00 9.25 -9.20
CA MET A 138 -7.53 9.75 -7.91
C MET A 138 -6.02 9.61 -7.73
N GLY A 139 -5.36 8.85 -8.59
CA GLY A 139 -3.94 8.55 -8.44
C GLY A 139 -3.64 7.71 -7.19
N LEU A 140 -4.59 6.86 -6.75
CA LEU A 140 -4.49 6.14 -5.49
C LEU A 140 -4.33 4.63 -5.71
N VAL A 141 -3.31 4.04 -5.11
CA VAL A 141 -3.17 2.58 -5.00
C VAL A 141 -4.03 2.11 -3.82
N LEU A 142 -4.98 1.19 -4.09
CA LEU A 142 -5.84 0.62 -3.07
C LEU A 142 -5.22 -0.57 -2.37
N SER A 143 -4.59 -1.43 -3.15
CA SER A 143 -3.95 -2.64 -2.67
C SER A 143 -2.93 -3.14 -3.68
N GLN A 144 -1.97 -3.91 -3.19
CA GLN A 144 -0.95 -4.55 -3.99
C GLN A 144 -0.67 -5.94 -3.43
N ILE A 145 -0.54 -6.92 -4.29
CA ILE A 145 -0.09 -8.28 -3.94
C ILE A 145 1.17 -8.58 -4.74
N CYS A 146 2.17 -9.17 -4.07
CA CYS A 146 3.40 -9.60 -4.68
C CYS A 146 3.56 -11.12 -4.53
N GLY A 147 4.04 -11.80 -5.59
CA GLY A 147 4.33 -13.23 -5.57
C GLY A 147 5.43 -13.60 -6.54
N TYR A 148 6.03 -14.77 -6.35
CA TYR A 148 7.16 -15.26 -7.16
C TYR A 148 6.72 -16.15 -8.34
N ASP A 149 5.43 -16.47 -8.45
CA ASP A 149 4.96 -17.45 -9.43
C ASP A 149 3.98 -16.83 -10.43
N LYS A 150 4.32 -16.94 -11.72
CA LYS A 150 3.53 -16.38 -12.81
C LYS A 150 2.21 -17.15 -13.03
N GLU A 151 2.18 -18.45 -12.72
CA GLU A 151 0.96 -19.26 -12.82
C GLU A 151 -0.09 -18.89 -11.77
N SER A 152 0.34 -18.19 -10.70
CA SER A 152 -0.55 -17.68 -9.68
C SER A 152 -1.14 -16.30 -10.00
N GLU A 153 -0.74 -15.63 -11.09
CA GLU A 153 -1.18 -14.26 -11.44
C GLU A 153 -2.72 -14.13 -11.46
N ILE A 154 -3.39 -15.10 -12.10
CA ILE A 154 -4.86 -15.15 -12.19
C ILE A 154 -5.51 -15.36 -10.81
N ASN A 155 -4.87 -16.16 -9.94
CA ASN A 155 -5.36 -16.38 -8.58
C ASN A 155 -5.07 -15.16 -7.70
N GLN A 156 -3.98 -14.45 -7.94
CA GLN A 156 -3.60 -13.23 -7.23
C GLN A 156 -4.55 -12.08 -7.55
N ASP A 157 -5.06 -11.95 -8.79
CA ASP A 157 -6.10 -10.98 -9.15
C ASP A 157 -7.36 -11.18 -8.31
N VAL A 158 -7.79 -12.43 -8.13
CA VAL A 158 -8.95 -12.77 -7.31
C VAL A 158 -8.68 -12.48 -5.82
N GLU A 159 -7.50 -12.82 -5.33
CA GLU A 159 -7.11 -12.52 -3.95
C GLU A 159 -7.04 -11.01 -3.71
N LEU A 160 -6.47 -10.24 -4.64
CA LEU A 160 -6.44 -8.78 -4.56
C LEU A 160 -7.87 -8.21 -4.47
N LEU A 161 -8.76 -8.66 -5.36
CA LEU A 161 -10.16 -8.23 -5.37
C LEU A 161 -10.91 -8.53 -4.07
N LYS A 162 -10.56 -9.60 -3.35
CA LYS A 162 -11.14 -9.93 -2.05
C LYS A 162 -10.69 -8.99 -0.92
N THR A 163 -9.52 -8.36 -1.06
CA THR A 163 -8.96 -7.48 -0.03
C THR A 163 -9.47 -6.05 -0.08
N ILE A 164 -10.20 -5.67 -1.14
CA ILE A 164 -10.64 -4.29 -1.38
C ILE A 164 -12.18 -4.17 -1.44
N ASP A 165 -12.72 -3.11 -0.85
CA ASP A 165 -14.14 -2.76 -1.00
C ASP A 165 -14.31 -1.78 -2.17
N ILE A 166 -14.76 -2.30 -3.29
CA ILE A 166 -14.92 -1.57 -4.56
C ILE A 166 -16.37 -1.53 -5.05
N ARG A 167 -17.32 -1.64 -4.15
CA ARG A 167 -18.76 -1.67 -4.50
C ARG A 167 -19.18 -0.47 -5.34
N GLY A 168 -19.80 -0.76 -6.49
CA GLY A 168 -20.29 0.24 -7.45
C GLY A 168 -19.19 0.92 -8.26
N ALA A 169 -17.94 0.48 -8.19
CA ALA A 169 -16.86 0.91 -9.08
C ALA A 169 -16.93 0.19 -10.42
N VAL A 170 -16.13 0.66 -11.39
CA VAL A 170 -15.87 -0.01 -12.66
C VAL A 170 -14.44 -0.52 -12.68
N VAL A 171 -14.25 -1.82 -12.71
CA VAL A 171 -12.93 -2.45 -12.72
C VAL A 171 -12.47 -2.66 -14.17
N THR A 172 -11.24 -2.24 -14.48
CA THR A 172 -10.59 -2.55 -15.76
C THR A 172 -9.44 -3.50 -15.52
N VAL A 173 -9.38 -4.57 -16.32
CA VAL A 173 -8.30 -5.56 -16.31
C VAL A 173 -7.83 -5.77 -17.74
N ASP A 174 -6.55 -6.05 -17.91
CA ASP A 174 -5.98 -6.33 -19.23
C ASP A 174 -6.49 -7.66 -19.83
N ALA A 175 -6.02 -7.99 -21.03
CA ALA A 175 -6.50 -9.18 -21.74
C ALA A 175 -6.10 -10.51 -21.07
N ILE A 176 -5.08 -10.54 -20.21
CA ILE A 176 -4.66 -11.74 -19.44
C ILE A 176 -5.71 -12.02 -18.36
N GLY A 177 -6.21 -10.98 -17.73
CA GLY A 177 -7.27 -11.05 -16.71
C GLY A 177 -8.69 -11.22 -17.27
N CYS A 178 -8.88 -11.35 -18.60
CA CYS A 178 -10.19 -11.56 -19.23
C CYS A 178 -10.71 -13.00 -19.01
N GLN A 179 -11.04 -13.34 -17.77
CA GLN A 179 -11.47 -14.68 -17.38
C GLN A 179 -12.79 -14.67 -16.60
N LYS A 180 -13.61 -15.73 -16.81
CA LYS A 180 -14.96 -15.84 -16.22
C LYS A 180 -14.98 -15.73 -14.69
N HIS A 181 -13.98 -16.28 -14.00
CA HIS A 181 -13.92 -16.26 -12.54
C HIS A 181 -13.57 -14.86 -12.00
N ILE A 182 -12.70 -14.07 -12.70
CA ILE A 182 -12.42 -12.68 -12.36
C ILE A 182 -13.68 -11.83 -12.54
N ALA A 183 -14.36 -11.94 -13.69
CA ALA A 183 -15.64 -11.27 -13.92
C ALA A 183 -16.67 -11.62 -12.86
N SER A 184 -16.76 -12.88 -12.44
CA SER A 184 -17.65 -13.34 -11.38
C SER A 184 -17.27 -12.77 -10.02
N GLN A 185 -15.97 -12.67 -9.70
CA GLN A 185 -15.52 -12.06 -8.45
C GLN A 185 -15.85 -10.57 -8.41
N ILE A 186 -15.62 -9.84 -9.51
CA ILE A 186 -15.94 -8.41 -9.59
C ILE A 186 -17.44 -8.18 -9.41
N THR A 187 -18.29 -8.92 -10.13
CA THR A 187 -19.74 -8.68 -10.10
C THR A 187 -20.41 -9.23 -8.87
N LYS A 188 -20.18 -10.51 -8.56
CA LYS A 188 -20.89 -11.21 -7.46
C LYS A 188 -20.19 -11.05 -6.12
N GLY A 189 -18.86 -11.05 -6.12
CA GLY A 189 -18.06 -10.93 -4.89
C GLY A 189 -17.97 -9.47 -4.41
N ASN A 190 -17.69 -8.54 -5.32
CA ASN A 190 -17.44 -7.16 -4.99
C ASN A 190 -18.61 -6.20 -5.30
N ASN A 191 -19.68 -6.67 -5.96
CA ASN A 191 -20.81 -5.83 -6.40
C ASN A 191 -20.36 -4.60 -7.19
N ALA A 192 -19.46 -4.80 -8.15
CA ALA A 192 -18.85 -3.81 -9.04
C ALA A 192 -19.10 -4.19 -10.50
N ASP A 193 -18.92 -3.24 -11.42
CA ASP A 193 -18.95 -3.46 -12.85
C ASP A 193 -17.54 -3.68 -13.41
N TYR A 194 -17.42 -4.16 -14.67
CA TYR A 194 -16.11 -4.35 -15.29
C TYR A 194 -16.08 -3.98 -16.77
N ILE A 195 -14.87 -3.62 -17.22
CA ILE A 195 -14.51 -3.51 -18.63
C ILE A 195 -13.26 -4.37 -18.83
N LEU A 196 -13.39 -5.47 -19.57
CA LEU A 196 -12.29 -6.38 -19.86
C LEU A 196 -11.85 -6.20 -21.32
N ALA A 197 -10.53 -6.10 -21.54
CA ALA A 197 -9.95 -6.05 -22.88
C ALA A 197 -9.95 -7.45 -23.47
N CYS A 198 -10.74 -7.68 -24.53
CA CYS A 198 -10.68 -8.92 -25.32
C CYS A 198 -9.64 -8.80 -26.41
N LYS A 199 -8.78 -9.82 -26.58
CA LYS A 199 -7.91 -9.99 -27.74
C LYS A 199 -8.59 -10.82 -28.80
#